data_67175062d522c0797cd62fa04648d886
#
_entry.id   67175062d522c0797cd62fa04648d886
#
_cell.length_a   1.000
_cell.length_b   1.000
_cell.length_c   1.000
_cell.angle_alpha   90.00
_cell.angle_beta   90.00
_cell.angle_gamma   90.00
#
_symmetry.space_group_name_H-M   'P 1'
#
loop_
_entity.id
_entity.type
_entity.pdbx_description
1 polymer ?
#
loop_
_entity_poly.entity_id
_entity_poly.type
_entity_poly.pdbx_seq_one_letter_code
_entity_poly.pdbx_strand_id
1 'polypeptide(L)'
;DAERGIAQALQERDAITSRPMDATTARAMAQIEAQVRARVVQLWQTRLLRFTKLTVADETENAMGYYESTFLTEIPRLYADLEHELGSGPPLASFLRMGQWMGGDRDGNPHVNAQTLDLAMKRQSEVVLRHYLTEVHWLGSELSSSAMLVGVPKALQKLADSSPDQNAHRQDEPYRRSLTFMYARLAATLWALTGKEAARHALPPQHPYPDASSFLQDLQTLDQALTAQHAQALALPRLRP
;
A
#
# COMPACT_ATOMS: atom_id res chain seq x y z
N ASP A 1 -17.32 8.99 2.53
CA ASP A 1 -17.62 8.18 1.33
C ASP A 1 -17.87 9.02 0.08
N ALA A 2 -18.65 10.13 0.16
CA ALA A 2 -18.90 10.99 -1.01
C ALA A 2 -17.64 11.76 -1.44
N GLU A 3 -16.85 12.29 -0.52
CA GLU A 3 -15.58 12.98 -0.80
C GLU A 3 -14.56 12.04 -1.44
N ARG A 4 -14.40 10.81 -0.93
CA ARG A 4 -13.55 9.81 -1.55
C ARG A 4 -14.00 9.45 -2.97
N GLY A 5 -15.31 9.33 -3.18
CA GLY A 5 -15.87 9.09 -4.52
C GLY A 5 -15.64 10.25 -5.49
N ILE A 6 -15.58 11.49 -5.02
CA ILE A 6 -15.20 12.64 -5.84
C ILE A 6 -13.73 12.59 -6.18
N ALA A 7 -12.85 12.36 -5.19
CA ALA A 7 -11.40 12.27 -5.42
C ALA A 7 -11.06 11.17 -6.43
N GLN A 8 -11.64 9.97 -6.29
CA GLN A 8 -11.46 8.87 -7.23
C GLN A 8 -11.93 9.24 -8.65
N ALA A 9 -13.11 9.83 -8.78
CA ALA A 9 -13.64 10.24 -10.08
C ALA A 9 -12.76 11.33 -10.75
N LEU A 10 -12.17 12.24 -9.96
CA LEU A 10 -11.23 13.23 -10.49
C LEU A 10 -9.92 12.61 -10.97
N GLN A 11 -9.38 11.62 -10.23
CA GLN A 11 -8.21 10.86 -10.68
C GLN A 11 -8.48 10.10 -11.98
N GLU A 12 -9.64 9.43 -12.08
CA GLU A 12 -10.06 8.75 -13.32
C GLU A 12 -10.19 9.74 -14.49
N ARG A 13 -10.74 10.94 -14.25
CA ARG A 13 -10.82 12.01 -15.24
C ARG A 13 -9.45 12.42 -15.75
N ASP A 14 -8.51 12.66 -14.82
CA ASP A 14 -7.17 13.12 -15.16
C ASP A 14 -6.41 12.05 -15.98
N ALA A 15 -6.57 10.77 -15.65
CA ALA A 15 -6.02 9.66 -16.41
C ALA A 15 -6.60 9.55 -17.85
N ILE A 16 -7.83 10.00 -18.06
CA ILE A 16 -8.47 9.98 -19.37
C ILE A 16 -8.13 11.25 -20.17
N THR A 17 -7.91 12.37 -19.51
CA THR A 17 -7.63 13.67 -20.16
C THR A 17 -6.35 13.63 -21.03
N SER A 18 -5.41 12.74 -20.71
CA SER A 18 -4.20 12.55 -21.50
C SER A 18 -4.41 11.73 -22.80
N ARG A 19 -5.60 11.18 -23.04
CA ARG A 19 -5.92 10.37 -24.21
C ARG A 19 -6.50 11.23 -25.34
N PRO A 20 -6.39 10.80 -26.63
CA PRO A 20 -7.06 11.45 -27.74
C PRO A 20 -8.57 11.54 -27.49
N MET A 21 -9.17 12.70 -27.80
CA MET A 21 -10.60 12.92 -27.63
C MET A 21 -11.39 12.25 -28.77
N ASP A 22 -11.76 11.01 -28.58
CA ASP A 22 -12.69 10.28 -29.45
C ASP A 22 -14.07 10.14 -28.78
N ALA A 23 -15.02 9.52 -29.48
CA ALA A 23 -16.38 9.32 -28.97
C ALA A 23 -16.43 8.47 -27.69
N THR A 24 -15.48 7.55 -27.51
CA THR A 24 -15.38 6.69 -26.32
C THR A 24 -14.86 7.49 -25.15
N THR A 25 -13.81 8.28 -25.36
CA THR A 25 -13.21 9.18 -24.36
C THR A 25 -14.23 10.24 -23.92
N ALA A 26 -14.97 10.85 -24.87
CA ALA A 26 -16.01 11.82 -24.57
C ALA A 26 -17.15 11.21 -23.70
N ARG A 27 -17.57 9.98 -24.00
CA ARG A 27 -18.59 9.26 -23.20
C ARG A 27 -18.09 8.95 -21.79
N ALA A 28 -16.85 8.50 -21.66
CA ALA A 28 -16.23 8.24 -20.36
C ALA A 28 -16.15 9.52 -19.52
N MET A 29 -15.72 10.63 -20.11
CA MET A 29 -15.68 11.94 -19.46
C MET A 29 -17.07 12.38 -18.95
N ALA A 30 -18.09 12.25 -19.78
CA ALA A 30 -19.46 12.59 -19.40
C ALA A 30 -19.98 11.72 -18.24
N GLN A 31 -19.62 10.44 -18.19
CA GLN A 31 -19.96 9.56 -17.07
C GLN A 31 -19.27 9.99 -15.77
N ILE A 32 -17.99 10.33 -15.82
CA ILE A 32 -17.24 10.81 -14.67
C ILE A 32 -17.82 12.14 -14.15
N GLU A 33 -18.13 13.07 -15.02
CA GLU A 33 -18.79 14.33 -14.64
C GLU A 33 -20.14 14.10 -13.96
N ALA A 34 -20.93 13.17 -14.48
CA ALA A 34 -22.21 12.80 -13.87
C ALA A 34 -22.03 12.19 -12.49
N GLN A 35 -21.00 11.34 -12.29
CA GLN A 35 -20.65 10.76 -10.99
C GLN A 35 -20.23 11.87 -9.99
N VAL A 36 -19.32 12.77 -10.40
CA VAL A 36 -18.89 13.89 -9.55
C VAL A 36 -20.10 14.74 -9.15
N ARG A 37 -20.95 15.10 -10.11
CA ARG A 37 -22.18 15.87 -9.84
C ARG A 37 -23.10 15.16 -8.84
N ALA A 38 -23.32 13.85 -9.02
CA ALA A 38 -24.14 13.06 -8.10
C ALA A 38 -23.57 13.06 -6.66
N ARG A 39 -22.23 12.95 -6.51
CA ARG A 39 -21.57 13.00 -5.20
C ARG A 39 -21.62 14.39 -4.57
N VAL A 40 -21.47 15.44 -5.36
CA VAL A 40 -21.62 16.83 -4.90
C VAL A 40 -23.05 17.06 -4.39
N VAL A 41 -24.06 16.63 -5.15
CA VAL A 41 -25.47 16.72 -4.71
C VAL A 41 -25.70 15.94 -3.43
N GLN A 42 -25.13 14.73 -3.33
CA GLN A 42 -25.20 13.91 -2.11
C GLN A 42 -24.60 14.67 -0.91
N LEU A 43 -23.41 15.28 -1.05
CA LEU A 43 -22.80 16.09 0.01
C LEU A 43 -23.69 17.28 0.38
N TRP A 44 -24.20 18.00 -0.61
CA TRP A 44 -25.07 19.15 -0.39
C TRP A 44 -26.37 18.79 0.37
N GLN A 45 -26.91 17.62 0.11
CA GLN A 45 -28.12 17.11 0.77
C GLN A 45 -27.83 16.34 2.06
N THR A 46 -26.56 16.08 2.36
CA THR A 46 -26.16 15.40 3.59
C THR A 46 -26.02 16.41 4.71
N ARG A 47 -26.61 16.11 5.84
CA ARG A 47 -26.47 16.93 7.04
C ARG A 47 -25.04 16.81 7.58
N LEU A 48 -24.20 17.82 7.33
CA LEU A 48 -22.80 17.85 7.76
C LEU A 48 -22.65 18.03 9.28
N LEU A 49 -23.60 18.71 9.92
CA LEU A 49 -23.59 18.88 11.37
C LEU A 49 -24.10 17.62 12.05
N ARG A 50 -23.20 16.88 12.68
CA ARG A 50 -23.56 15.77 13.55
C ARG A 50 -24.03 16.29 14.91
N PHE A 51 -25.07 15.68 15.48
CA PHE A 51 -25.51 16.00 16.85
C PHE A 51 -24.59 15.41 17.91
N THR A 52 -23.83 14.38 17.56
CA THR A 52 -22.89 13.73 18.44
C THR A 52 -21.50 14.34 18.28
N LYS A 53 -20.87 14.68 19.41
CA LYS A 53 -19.49 15.13 19.43
C LYS A 53 -18.60 14.04 18.83
N LEU A 54 -17.69 14.42 17.93
CA LEU A 54 -16.70 13.50 17.39
C LEU A 54 -15.85 12.92 18.53
N THR A 55 -15.62 11.62 18.47
CA THR A 55 -14.70 10.96 19.37
C THR A 55 -13.28 10.95 18.77
N VAL A 56 -12.26 10.74 19.61
CA VAL A 56 -10.88 10.59 19.12
C VAL A 56 -10.73 9.39 18.18
N ALA A 57 -11.54 8.36 18.35
CA ALA A 57 -11.60 7.23 17.41
C ALA A 57 -12.11 7.67 16.03
N ASP A 58 -13.16 8.51 15.97
CA ASP A 58 -13.66 9.05 14.70
C ASP A 58 -12.61 9.92 13.99
N GLU A 59 -11.87 10.73 14.75
CA GLU A 59 -10.78 11.53 14.22
C GLU A 59 -9.65 10.66 13.66
N THR A 60 -9.28 9.60 14.39
CA THR A 60 -8.28 8.63 13.94
C THR A 60 -8.73 7.96 12.64
N GLU A 61 -9.98 7.50 12.54
CA GLU A 61 -10.50 6.88 11.31
C GLU A 61 -10.52 7.85 10.13
N ASN A 62 -10.88 9.11 10.36
CA ASN A 62 -10.84 10.13 9.31
C ASN A 62 -9.42 10.33 8.79
N ALA A 63 -8.43 10.45 9.68
CA ALA A 63 -7.04 10.58 9.29
C ALA A 63 -6.54 9.35 8.52
N MET A 64 -6.81 8.16 9.03
CA MET A 64 -6.43 6.91 8.35
C MET A 64 -7.06 6.78 6.97
N GLY A 65 -8.26 7.32 6.79
CA GLY A 65 -8.90 7.38 5.48
C GLY A 65 -8.08 8.14 4.43
N TYR A 66 -7.37 9.21 4.80
CA TYR A 66 -6.48 9.93 3.90
C TYR A 66 -5.20 9.13 3.60
N TYR A 67 -4.68 8.41 4.58
CA TYR A 67 -3.54 7.51 4.34
C TYR A 67 -3.92 6.42 3.33
N GLU A 68 -5.05 5.74 3.53
CA GLU A 68 -5.53 4.68 2.65
C GLU A 68 -5.83 5.17 1.22
N SER A 69 -6.47 6.33 1.09
CA SER A 69 -6.94 6.83 -0.21
C SER A 69 -5.92 7.63 -0.99
N THR A 70 -4.88 8.16 -0.32
CA THR A 70 -4.00 9.15 -0.95
C THR A 70 -2.54 8.94 -0.58
N PHE A 71 -2.16 9.10 0.68
CA PHE A 71 -0.75 9.25 1.04
C PHE A 71 0.10 8.00 0.76
N LEU A 72 -0.43 6.80 1.01
CA LEU A 72 0.31 5.55 0.76
C LEU A 72 0.60 5.31 -0.73
N THR A 73 -0.15 5.95 -1.62
CA THR A 73 0.04 5.83 -3.06
C THR A 73 0.78 7.05 -3.63
N GLU A 74 0.39 8.25 -3.23
CA GLU A 74 0.88 9.48 -3.88
C GLU A 74 2.26 9.92 -3.37
N ILE A 75 2.60 9.65 -2.10
CA ILE A 75 3.94 9.98 -1.59
C ILE A 75 5.05 9.22 -2.34
N PRO A 76 4.96 7.88 -2.52
CA PRO A 76 5.93 7.17 -3.34
C PRO A 76 6.02 7.68 -4.77
N ARG A 77 4.90 8.01 -5.40
CA ARG A 77 4.88 8.61 -6.75
C ARG A 77 5.61 9.94 -6.80
N LEU A 78 5.38 10.81 -5.80
CA LEU A 78 6.09 12.09 -5.68
C LEU A 78 7.61 11.90 -5.66
N TYR A 79 8.10 10.89 -4.90
CA TYR A 79 9.53 10.58 -4.89
C TYR A 79 10.02 10.09 -6.26
N ALA A 80 9.27 9.21 -6.92
CA ALA A 80 9.62 8.71 -8.24
C ALA A 80 9.65 9.83 -9.30
N ASP A 81 8.69 10.74 -9.27
CA ASP A 81 8.62 11.90 -10.16
C ASP A 81 9.82 12.84 -9.92
N LEU A 82 10.14 13.12 -8.66
CA LEU A 82 11.30 13.94 -8.31
C LEU A 82 12.62 13.29 -8.74
N GLU A 83 12.79 12.00 -8.55
CA GLU A 83 13.98 11.28 -9.00
C GLU A 83 14.11 11.32 -10.53
N HIS A 84 12.98 11.19 -11.23
CA HIS A 84 12.96 11.32 -12.69
C HIS A 84 13.37 12.72 -13.16
N GLU A 85 12.84 13.76 -12.56
CA GLU A 85 13.16 15.16 -12.89
C GLU A 85 14.61 15.55 -12.55
N LEU A 86 15.13 15.04 -11.45
CA LEU A 86 16.53 15.30 -11.02
C LEU A 86 17.57 14.50 -11.81
N GLY A 87 17.13 13.47 -12.54
CA GLY A 87 18.00 12.67 -13.40
C GLY A 87 18.89 11.67 -12.65
N SER A 88 20.02 11.29 -13.25
CA SER A 88 20.90 10.19 -12.81
C SER A 88 21.69 10.47 -11.52
N GLY A 89 21.08 11.09 -10.54
CA GLY A 89 21.66 11.32 -9.21
C GLY A 89 21.55 10.10 -8.28
N PRO A 90 22.08 10.18 -7.05
CA PRO A 90 21.83 9.19 -6.02
C PRO A 90 20.33 9.19 -5.65
N PRO A 91 19.79 8.06 -5.14
CA PRO A 91 18.40 8.02 -4.67
C PRO A 91 18.10 9.15 -3.69
N LEU A 92 16.91 9.75 -3.79
CA LEU A 92 16.51 10.82 -2.90
C LEU A 92 16.45 10.34 -1.45
N ALA A 93 17.13 11.09 -0.58
CA ALA A 93 16.97 10.85 0.85
C ALA A 93 15.53 11.15 1.27
N SER A 94 15.00 10.35 2.21
CA SER A 94 13.65 10.58 2.75
C SER A 94 13.59 11.95 3.43
N PHE A 95 12.84 12.89 2.84
CA PHE A 95 12.67 14.25 3.34
C PHE A 95 11.26 14.51 3.89
N LEU A 96 10.28 13.65 3.53
CA LEU A 96 8.89 13.76 3.98
C LEU A 96 8.61 12.69 5.05
N ARG A 97 8.28 13.13 6.24
CA ARG A 97 7.84 12.25 7.34
C ARG A 97 6.47 12.70 7.81
N MET A 98 5.49 11.85 7.58
CA MET A 98 4.13 12.09 8.06
C MET A 98 4.04 11.80 9.55
N GLY A 99 3.36 12.69 10.28
CA GLY A 99 3.07 12.53 11.68
C GLY A 99 1.63 12.90 11.97
N GLN A 100 1.11 12.43 13.09
CA GLN A 100 -0.20 12.82 13.59
C GLN A 100 -0.19 12.81 15.12
N TRP A 101 -1.07 13.59 15.72
CA TRP A 101 -1.23 13.70 17.17
C TRP A 101 -2.45 12.94 17.71
N MET A 102 -3.33 12.46 16.82
CA MET A 102 -4.59 11.81 17.20
C MET A 102 -4.35 10.56 18.05
N GLY A 103 -5.01 10.50 19.20
CA GLY A 103 -4.84 9.44 20.18
C GLY A 103 -3.65 9.61 21.14
N GLY A 104 -2.72 10.54 20.87
CA GLY A 104 -1.53 10.81 21.70
C GLY A 104 -1.55 12.15 22.40
N ASP A 105 -2.03 13.20 21.74
CA ASP A 105 -2.13 14.54 22.28
C ASP A 105 -3.35 14.65 23.20
N ARG A 106 -3.11 14.97 24.46
CA ARG A 106 -4.16 15.05 25.48
C ARG A 106 -4.82 16.42 25.53
N ASP A 107 -4.06 17.47 25.42
CA ASP A 107 -4.50 18.87 25.46
C ASP A 107 -5.67 19.12 26.47
N GLY A 108 -5.55 18.54 27.66
CA GLY A 108 -6.60 18.58 28.70
C GLY A 108 -7.82 17.67 28.44
N ASN A 109 -7.86 16.90 27.36
CA ASN A 109 -8.97 16.00 27.06
C ASN A 109 -8.86 14.68 27.89
N PRO A 110 -9.76 14.44 28.85
CA PRO A 110 -9.73 13.25 29.70
C PRO A 110 -10.00 11.95 28.93
N HIS A 111 -10.53 12.02 27.72
CA HIS A 111 -10.81 10.87 26.86
C HIS A 111 -9.58 10.39 26.09
N VAL A 112 -8.48 11.14 26.08
CA VAL A 112 -7.19 10.70 25.53
C VAL A 112 -6.39 10.04 26.64
N ASN A 113 -6.36 8.72 26.63
CA ASN A 113 -5.71 7.87 27.61
C ASN A 113 -4.88 6.77 26.93
N ALA A 114 -4.30 5.86 27.72
CA ALA A 114 -3.48 4.77 27.20
C ALA A 114 -4.24 3.84 26.24
N GLN A 115 -5.53 3.61 26.47
CA GLN A 115 -6.37 2.78 25.58
C GLN A 115 -6.61 3.46 24.25
N THR A 116 -6.85 4.78 24.26
CA THR A 116 -7.01 5.58 23.04
C THR A 116 -5.74 5.57 22.21
N LEU A 117 -4.58 5.70 22.84
CA LEU A 117 -3.29 5.62 22.18
C LEU A 117 -3.06 4.21 21.58
N ASP A 118 -3.33 3.16 22.32
CA ASP A 118 -3.20 1.77 21.86
C ASP A 118 -4.08 1.52 20.61
N LEU A 119 -5.33 1.98 20.65
CA LEU A 119 -6.26 1.89 19.51
C LEU A 119 -5.72 2.65 18.28
N ALA A 120 -5.23 3.87 18.47
CA ALA A 120 -4.69 4.67 17.38
C ALA A 120 -3.45 3.99 16.76
N MET A 121 -2.52 3.48 17.57
CA MET A 121 -1.33 2.77 17.11
C MET A 121 -1.67 1.48 16.36
N LYS A 122 -2.62 0.70 16.88
CA LYS A 122 -3.10 -0.52 16.21
C LYS A 122 -3.74 -0.20 14.87
N ARG A 123 -4.55 0.87 14.79
CA ARG A 123 -5.19 1.27 13.55
C ARG A 123 -4.21 1.77 12.50
N GLN A 124 -3.20 2.53 12.91
CA GLN A 124 -2.11 2.95 12.01
C GLN A 124 -1.34 1.75 11.46
N SER A 125 -0.98 0.81 12.35
CA SER A 125 -0.29 -0.42 11.95
C SER A 125 -1.14 -1.27 11.01
N GLU A 126 -2.45 -1.37 11.25
CA GLU A 126 -3.37 -2.08 10.38
C GLU A 126 -3.39 -1.49 8.96
N VAL A 127 -3.52 -0.17 8.86
CA VAL A 127 -3.61 0.52 7.56
C VAL A 127 -2.38 0.25 6.71
N VAL A 128 -1.19 0.49 7.28
CA VAL A 128 0.06 0.32 6.52
C VAL A 128 0.34 -1.15 6.18
N LEU A 129 0.08 -2.07 7.11
CA LEU A 129 0.32 -3.50 6.86
C LEU A 129 -0.66 -4.08 5.84
N ARG A 130 -1.93 -3.64 5.81
CA ARG A 130 -2.88 -4.03 4.77
C ARG A 130 -2.49 -3.51 3.40
N HIS A 131 -1.93 -2.30 3.33
CA HIS A 131 -1.37 -1.78 2.10
C HIS A 131 -0.22 -2.66 1.62
N TYR A 132 0.78 -2.95 2.45
CA TYR A 132 1.90 -3.81 2.05
C TYR A 132 1.47 -5.24 1.71
N LEU A 133 0.52 -5.82 2.42
CA LEU A 133 -0.05 -7.13 2.07
C LEU A 133 -0.66 -7.13 0.67
N THR A 134 -1.34 -6.05 0.31
CA THR A 134 -1.93 -5.89 -1.03
C THR A 134 -0.85 -5.75 -2.09
N GLU A 135 0.14 -4.89 -1.88
CA GLU A 135 1.23 -4.67 -2.84
C GLU A 135 2.11 -5.91 -3.04
N VAL A 136 2.49 -6.60 -1.95
CA VAL A 136 3.25 -7.86 -2.01
C VAL A 136 2.47 -8.96 -2.74
N HIS A 137 1.15 -9.03 -2.54
CA HIS A 137 0.33 -9.98 -3.26
C HIS A 137 0.30 -9.71 -4.77
N TRP A 138 0.10 -8.45 -5.17
CA TRP A 138 0.09 -8.08 -6.59
C TRP A 138 1.47 -8.27 -7.22
N LEU A 139 2.53 -7.87 -6.54
CA LEU A 139 3.90 -8.10 -7.00
C LEU A 139 4.16 -9.60 -7.19
N GLY A 140 3.66 -10.47 -6.29
CA GLY A 140 3.75 -11.92 -6.44
C GLY A 140 2.97 -12.48 -7.63
N SER A 141 1.92 -11.80 -8.09
CA SER A 141 1.20 -12.19 -9.31
C SER A 141 1.93 -11.74 -10.58
N GLU A 142 2.67 -10.64 -10.52
CA GLU A 142 3.42 -10.08 -11.66
C GLU A 142 4.78 -10.77 -11.85
N LEU A 143 5.47 -11.14 -10.75
CA LEU A 143 6.80 -11.75 -10.79
C LEU A 143 6.74 -13.29 -10.82
N SER A 144 6.45 -13.84 -11.98
CA SER A 144 6.40 -15.30 -12.22
C SER A 144 7.61 -15.83 -13.01
N SER A 145 8.76 -15.14 -12.91
CA SER A 145 9.98 -15.54 -13.63
C SER A 145 10.47 -16.92 -13.19
N SER A 146 10.69 -17.81 -14.17
CA SER A 146 11.16 -19.17 -13.95
C SER A 146 12.68 -19.25 -13.78
N ALA A 147 13.13 -19.95 -12.76
CA ALA A 147 14.54 -20.25 -12.53
C ALA A 147 15.18 -21.07 -13.65
N MET A 148 14.37 -21.69 -14.51
CA MET A 148 14.86 -22.42 -15.69
C MET A 148 15.28 -21.48 -16.81
N LEU A 149 14.75 -20.25 -16.83
CA LEU A 149 14.99 -19.26 -17.90
C LEU A 149 15.94 -18.14 -17.46
N VAL A 150 16.01 -17.85 -16.18
CA VAL A 150 16.83 -16.77 -15.63
C VAL A 150 17.72 -17.28 -14.51
N GLY A 151 18.95 -16.76 -14.43
CA GLY A 151 19.86 -17.08 -13.32
C GLY A 151 19.29 -16.56 -11.98
N VAL A 152 19.28 -17.39 -10.95
CA VAL A 152 18.76 -17.02 -9.63
C VAL A 152 19.91 -16.70 -8.67
N PRO A 153 20.02 -15.47 -8.17
CA PRO A 153 20.99 -15.12 -7.15
C PRO A 153 20.80 -15.96 -5.87
N LYS A 154 21.90 -16.33 -5.22
CA LYS A 154 21.86 -17.18 -4.00
C LYS A 154 20.99 -16.60 -2.89
N ALA A 155 20.98 -15.27 -2.75
CA ALA A 155 20.17 -14.59 -1.73
C ALA A 155 18.67 -14.76 -2.00
N LEU A 156 18.23 -14.59 -3.26
CA LEU A 156 16.86 -14.84 -3.67
C LEU A 156 16.46 -16.30 -3.50
N GLN A 157 17.33 -17.23 -3.90
CA GLN A 157 17.08 -18.67 -3.72
C GLN A 157 16.86 -19.01 -2.25
N LYS A 158 17.72 -18.50 -1.35
CA LYS A 158 17.58 -18.70 0.10
C LYS A 158 16.24 -18.18 0.63
N LEU A 159 15.81 -17.00 0.16
CA LEU A 159 14.52 -16.42 0.55
C LEU A 159 13.37 -17.30 0.04
N ALA A 160 13.43 -17.76 -1.21
CA ALA A 160 12.44 -18.64 -1.81
C ALA A 160 12.36 -20.01 -1.10
N ASP A 161 13.48 -20.57 -0.65
CA ASP A 161 13.54 -21.85 0.08
C ASP A 161 12.90 -21.76 1.48
N SER A 162 12.79 -20.54 2.03
CA SER A 162 12.07 -20.29 3.28
C SER A 162 10.54 -20.25 3.09
N SER A 163 10.06 -20.31 1.84
CA SER A 163 8.64 -20.20 1.53
C SER A 163 7.86 -21.44 1.96
N PRO A 164 6.70 -21.28 2.59
CA PRO A 164 5.80 -22.38 2.92
C PRO A 164 5.03 -22.91 1.69
N ASP A 165 5.21 -22.31 0.52
CA ASP A 165 4.51 -22.71 -0.71
C ASP A 165 5.02 -24.06 -1.23
N GLN A 166 4.16 -25.07 -1.16
CA GLN A 166 4.44 -26.46 -1.61
C GLN A 166 3.85 -26.73 -3.01
N ASN A 167 3.32 -25.71 -3.70
CA ASN A 167 2.71 -25.91 -5.01
C ASN A 167 3.77 -26.35 -6.04
N ALA A 168 3.56 -27.53 -6.63
CA ALA A 168 4.51 -28.12 -7.60
C ALA A 168 4.72 -27.21 -8.83
N HIS A 169 3.70 -26.45 -9.26
CA HIS A 169 3.78 -25.55 -10.40
C HIS A 169 4.55 -24.24 -10.11
N ARG A 170 4.95 -24.02 -8.86
CA ARG A 170 5.67 -22.80 -8.45
C ARG A 170 7.08 -23.07 -7.93
N GLN A 171 7.53 -24.32 -8.02
CA GLN A 171 8.85 -24.69 -7.48
C GLN A 171 10.01 -23.99 -8.19
N ASP A 172 9.83 -23.65 -9.46
CA ASP A 172 10.79 -22.91 -10.26
C ASP A 172 10.54 -21.40 -10.34
N GLU A 173 9.59 -20.85 -9.52
CA GLU A 173 9.25 -19.42 -9.45
C GLU A 173 9.82 -18.77 -8.17
N PRO A 174 11.11 -18.47 -8.07
CA PRO A 174 11.74 -18.02 -6.82
C PRO A 174 11.21 -16.68 -6.33
N TYR A 175 10.86 -15.77 -7.20
CA TYR A 175 10.26 -14.48 -6.81
C TYR A 175 8.90 -14.66 -6.17
N ARG A 176 8.01 -15.43 -6.81
CA ARG A 176 6.67 -15.68 -6.27
C ARG A 176 6.73 -16.42 -4.95
N ARG A 177 7.61 -17.41 -4.81
CA ARG A 177 7.81 -18.12 -3.56
C ARG A 177 8.32 -17.21 -2.45
N SER A 178 9.28 -16.34 -2.74
CA SER A 178 9.78 -15.33 -1.79
C SER A 178 8.68 -14.38 -1.35
N LEU A 179 7.88 -13.87 -2.29
CA LEU A 179 6.77 -12.97 -1.99
C LEU A 179 5.65 -13.65 -1.20
N THR A 180 5.40 -14.94 -1.45
CA THR A 180 4.50 -15.74 -0.61
C THR A 180 4.99 -15.84 0.84
N PHE A 181 6.30 -16.03 1.03
CA PHE A 181 6.91 -16.03 2.37
C PHE A 181 6.81 -14.67 3.04
N MET A 182 7.12 -13.60 2.33
CA MET A 182 7.00 -12.22 2.83
C MET A 182 5.55 -11.90 3.21
N TYR A 183 4.57 -12.29 2.38
CA TYR A 183 3.15 -12.14 2.68
C TYR A 183 2.77 -12.85 3.98
N ALA A 184 3.20 -14.09 4.17
CA ALA A 184 2.91 -14.86 5.37
C ALA A 184 3.49 -14.21 6.63
N ARG A 185 4.70 -13.63 6.56
CA ARG A 185 5.33 -12.88 7.64
C ARG A 185 4.61 -11.57 7.94
N LEU A 186 4.20 -10.82 6.91
CA LEU A 186 3.40 -9.60 7.07
C LEU A 186 2.04 -9.89 7.71
N ALA A 187 1.38 -10.99 7.30
CA ALA A 187 0.12 -11.43 7.90
C ALA A 187 0.29 -11.77 9.40
N ALA A 188 1.37 -12.46 9.75
CA ALA A 188 1.72 -12.73 11.14
C ALA A 188 2.03 -11.44 11.93
N THR A 189 2.68 -10.45 11.30
CA THR A 189 2.96 -9.14 11.90
C THR A 189 1.66 -8.37 12.15
N LEU A 190 0.75 -8.37 11.20
CA LEU A 190 -0.57 -7.76 11.36
C LEU A 190 -1.32 -8.37 12.55
N TRP A 191 -1.36 -9.70 12.61
CA TRP A 191 -1.98 -10.39 13.74
C TRP A 191 -1.32 -10.05 15.08
N ALA A 192 0.01 -10.10 15.15
CA ALA A 192 0.76 -9.82 16.37
C ALA A 192 0.53 -8.41 16.91
N LEU A 193 0.44 -7.39 16.03
CA LEU A 193 0.29 -5.99 16.41
C LEU A 193 -1.17 -5.58 16.64
N THR A 194 -2.12 -6.20 15.93
CA THR A 194 -3.51 -5.69 15.91
C THR A 194 -4.56 -6.72 16.32
N GLY A 195 -4.22 -8.01 16.34
CA GLY A 195 -5.16 -9.10 16.53
C GLY A 195 -6.11 -9.31 15.34
N LYS A 196 -5.81 -8.72 14.17
CA LYS A 196 -6.65 -8.83 12.98
C LYS A 196 -6.01 -9.72 11.92
N GLU A 197 -6.84 -10.49 11.23
CA GLU A 197 -6.41 -11.37 10.15
C GLU A 197 -6.18 -10.61 8.84
N ALA A 198 -5.26 -11.12 8.04
CA ALA A 198 -5.08 -10.68 6.66
C ALA A 198 -6.30 -11.12 5.82
N ALA A 199 -6.62 -10.33 4.77
CA ALA A 199 -7.76 -10.61 3.90
C ALA A 199 -7.65 -11.95 3.15
N ARG A 200 -6.42 -12.43 2.93
CA ARG A 200 -6.15 -13.74 2.35
C ARG A 200 -5.41 -14.57 3.38
N HIS A 201 -5.81 -15.82 3.54
CA HIS A 201 -5.11 -16.74 4.44
C HIS A 201 -3.67 -16.89 3.98
N ALA A 202 -2.74 -16.58 4.88
CA ALA A 202 -1.35 -16.97 4.68
C ALA A 202 -1.27 -18.50 4.70
N LEU A 203 -0.52 -19.07 3.77
CA LEU A 203 -0.05 -20.44 3.89
C LEU A 203 0.67 -20.60 5.23
N PRO A 204 0.96 -21.79 5.72
CA PRO A 204 1.23 -22.06 7.13
C PRO A 204 1.80 -20.88 7.91
N PRO A 205 1.38 -20.65 9.16
CA PRO A 205 1.79 -19.48 9.94
C PRO A 205 3.30 -19.32 9.97
N GLN A 206 3.76 -18.09 9.77
CA GLN A 206 5.16 -17.71 9.82
C GLN A 206 5.44 -16.82 11.03
N HIS A 207 6.70 -16.67 11.39
CA HIS A 207 7.12 -15.70 12.40
C HIS A 207 6.93 -14.28 11.87
N PRO A 208 6.37 -13.35 12.68
CA PRO A 208 6.24 -11.95 12.30
C PRO A 208 7.59 -11.32 12.01
N TYR A 209 7.60 -10.24 11.24
CA TYR A 209 8.79 -9.41 11.10
C TYR A 209 9.12 -8.76 12.46
N PRO A 210 10.37 -8.84 12.94
CA PRO A 210 10.76 -8.22 14.20
C PRO A 210 10.76 -6.70 14.11
N ASP A 211 11.05 -6.17 12.92
CA ASP A 211 11.14 -4.74 12.61
C ASP A 211 10.96 -4.46 11.11
N ALA A 212 10.81 -3.17 10.77
CA ALA A 212 10.67 -2.73 9.40
C ALA A 212 11.93 -2.97 8.56
N SER A 213 13.12 -2.93 9.18
CA SER A 213 14.40 -3.14 8.48
C SER A 213 14.51 -4.55 7.91
N SER A 214 13.99 -5.54 8.64
CA SER A 214 13.96 -6.94 8.19
C SER A 214 13.05 -7.12 6.96
N PHE A 215 11.92 -6.43 6.90
CA PHE A 215 11.06 -6.42 5.71
C PHE A 215 11.73 -5.71 4.54
N LEU A 216 12.34 -4.55 4.79
CA LEU A 216 13.08 -3.81 3.77
C LEU A 216 14.24 -4.64 3.19
N GLN A 217 14.95 -5.41 4.00
CA GLN A 217 16.03 -6.30 3.54
C GLN A 217 15.52 -7.38 2.58
N ASP A 218 14.35 -7.96 2.85
CA ASP A 218 13.74 -8.93 1.95
C ASP A 218 13.35 -8.27 0.61
N LEU A 219 12.78 -7.04 0.63
CA LEU A 219 12.49 -6.26 -0.58
C LEU A 219 13.77 -5.91 -1.37
N GLN A 220 14.83 -5.50 -0.69
CA GLN A 220 16.12 -5.21 -1.31
C GLN A 220 16.73 -6.46 -1.99
N THR A 221 16.51 -7.64 -1.43
CA THR A 221 16.94 -8.90 -2.04
C THR A 221 16.25 -9.14 -3.38
N LEU A 222 14.94 -8.84 -3.48
CA LEU A 222 14.20 -8.93 -4.74
C LEU A 222 14.71 -7.89 -5.75
N ASP A 223 14.87 -6.65 -5.32
CA ASP A 223 15.31 -5.54 -6.16
C ASP A 223 16.71 -5.77 -6.75
N GLN A 224 17.65 -6.22 -5.91
CA GLN A 224 18.99 -6.58 -6.37
C GLN A 224 18.98 -7.75 -7.36
N ALA A 225 18.13 -8.73 -7.15
CA ALA A 225 17.99 -9.85 -8.06
C ALA A 225 17.43 -9.41 -9.43
N LEU A 226 16.40 -8.57 -9.45
CA LEU A 226 15.83 -7.99 -10.67
C LEU A 226 16.85 -7.10 -11.39
N THR A 227 17.62 -6.33 -10.65
CA THR A 227 18.69 -5.49 -11.19
C THR A 227 19.77 -6.34 -11.87
N ALA A 228 20.22 -7.41 -11.23
CA ALA A 228 21.20 -8.34 -11.80
C ALA A 228 20.72 -9.04 -13.06
N GLN A 229 19.41 -9.17 -13.23
CA GLN A 229 18.76 -9.79 -14.39
C GLN A 229 18.31 -8.78 -15.45
N HIS A 230 18.59 -7.48 -15.28
CA HIS A 230 18.10 -6.40 -16.14
C HIS A 230 16.56 -6.37 -16.28
N ALA A 231 15.85 -6.82 -15.22
CA ALA A 231 14.41 -7.01 -15.19
C ALA A 231 13.69 -6.00 -14.28
N GLN A 232 14.32 -4.87 -13.92
CA GLN A 232 13.77 -3.86 -12.99
C GLN A 232 12.41 -3.34 -13.46
N ALA A 233 12.19 -3.23 -14.77
CA ALA A 233 10.94 -2.74 -15.35
C ALA A 233 9.71 -3.57 -14.93
N LEU A 234 9.89 -4.82 -14.53
CA LEU A 234 8.80 -5.68 -14.07
C LEU A 234 8.23 -5.26 -12.71
N ALA A 235 9.01 -4.56 -11.89
CA ALA A 235 8.63 -4.24 -10.52
C ALA A 235 8.68 -2.73 -10.20
N LEU A 236 9.12 -1.89 -11.15
CA LEU A 236 9.27 -0.44 -10.97
C LEU A 236 8.04 0.23 -10.33
N PRO A 237 6.79 -0.06 -10.75
CA PRO A 237 5.64 0.65 -10.19
C PRO A 237 5.32 0.32 -8.72
N ARG A 238 5.85 -0.80 -8.19
CA ARG A 238 5.49 -1.30 -6.86
C ARG A 238 6.66 -1.45 -5.90
N LEU A 239 7.83 -1.78 -6.42
CA LEU A 239 9.02 -2.03 -5.60
C LEU A 239 9.87 -0.78 -5.41
N ARG A 240 9.82 0.10 -6.39
CA ARG A 240 10.44 1.44 -6.40
C ARG A 240 9.39 2.44 -6.86
N PRO A 241 8.40 2.72 -6.03
CA PRO A 241 7.43 3.74 -6.36
C PRO A 241 8.10 5.11 -6.32
#